data_57406fc2bdcdfc492624b6bf3593fd57
#
_entry.id   57406fc2bdcdfc492624b6bf3593fd57
#
_cell.length_a   1.000
_cell.length_b   1.000
_cell.length_c   1.000
_cell.angle_alpha   90.00
_cell.angle_beta   90.00
_cell.angle_gamma   90.00
#
_symmetry.space_group_name_H-M   'P 1'
#
loop_
_entity.id
_entity.type
_entity.pdbx_description
1 polymer ?
#
loop_
_entity_poly.entity_id
_entity_poly.type
_entity_poly.pdbx_seq_one_letter_code
_entity_poly.pdbx_strand_id
1 'polypeptide(L)'
;YMRLRNIRGSKETIAASDYVVQEPETHKGTWGQLFGNEQPVQIEVGMGKGRFIMDMARLHPDRNFVGIEMYDSVLLRAVQKREQLEEDLPNLYFIRMDARNLPDVFEKGEVDKIYLNFSDPWPKKRHLTSRQFLERYDKILAPEGTVEFKTDNRPLFEFSLEEVKEAGWVLDASTFDLHHDAKLMEGNVMTEYEEKFSRAGNPIHKMIIHR
;
A
#
# COMPACT_ATOMS: atom_id res chain seq x y z
N TYR A 1 -16.90 11.29 3.88
CA TYR A 1 -17.16 10.37 2.77
C TYR A 1 -16.89 11.10 1.46
N MET A 2 -15.74 10.84 0.84
CA MET A 2 -15.52 11.28 -0.54
C MET A 2 -16.36 10.38 -1.45
N ARG A 3 -17.41 10.95 -2.04
CA ARG A 3 -18.19 10.26 -3.05
C ARG A 3 -17.28 10.03 -4.26
N LEU A 4 -16.88 8.79 -4.49
CA LEU A 4 -16.12 8.42 -5.67
C LEU A 4 -16.95 8.77 -6.91
N ARG A 5 -16.59 9.87 -7.56
CA ARG A 5 -17.22 10.23 -8.84
C ARG A 5 -16.65 9.32 -9.91
N ASN A 6 -17.52 8.59 -10.57
CA ASN A 6 -17.13 7.85 -11.76
C ASN A 6 -16.68 8.87 -12.82
N ILE A 7 -15.39 8.86 -13.16
CA ILE A 7 -14.82 9.78 -14.15
C ILE A 7 -14.92 9.09 -15.51
N ARG A 8 -15.64 9.72 -16.45
CA ARG A 8 -15.78 9.21 -17.81
C ARG A 8 -14.40 9.07 -18.47
N GLY A 9 -14.13 7.94 -19.10
CA GLY A 9 -12.87 7.67 -19.78
C GLY A 9 -11.75 7.14 -18.88
N SER A 10 -11.99 6.93 -17.58
CA SER A 10 -10.99 6.43 -16.64
C SER A 10 -10.44 5.06 -17.06
N LYS A 11 -11.31 4.15 -17.43
CA LYS A 11 -10.93 2.77 -17.81
C LYS A 11 -10.06 2.77 -19.05
N GLU A 12 -10.40 3.56 -20.05
CA GLU A 12 -9.67 3.67 -21.32
C GLU A 12 -8.28 4.28 -21.09
N THR A 13 -8.19 5.32 -20.29
CA THR A 13 -6.92 5.98 -19.96
C THR A 13 -5.99 5.03 -19.18
N ILE A 14 -6.52 4.33 -18.20
CA ILE A 14 -5.78 3.33 -17.42
C ILE A 14 -5.31 2.19 -18.32
N ALA A 15 -6.16 1.70 -19.21
CA ALA A 15 -5.84 0.62 -20.15
C ALA A 15 -4.75 1.00 -21.16
N ALA A 16 -4.58 2.28 -21.44
CA ALA A 16 -3.58 2.79 -22.37
C ALA A 16 -2.28 3.24 -21.68
N SER A 17 -2.22 3.26 -20.34
CA SER A 17 -1.08 3.75 -19.59
C SER A 17 0.03 2.71 -19.47
N ASP A 18 1.27 3.12 -19.82
CA ASP A 18 2.48 2.30 -19.61
C ASP A 18 2.85 2.15 -18.13
N TYR A 19 2.29 2.99 -17.25
CA TYR A 19 2.54 2.94 -15.81
C TYR A 19 1.68 1.90 -15.11
N VAL A 20 0.61 1.43 -15.76
CA VAL A 20 -0.33 0.46 -15.22
C VAL A 20 -0.10 -0.91 -15.86
N VAL A 21 0.18 -1.91 -15.03
CA VAL A 21 0.33 -3.29 -15.49
C VAL A 21 -1.05 -3.85 -15.80
N GLN A 22 -1.31 -4.19 -17.07
CA GLN A 22 -2.65 -4.54 -17.55
C GLN A 22 -3.08 -5.96 -17.19
N GLU A 23 -2.15 -6.89 -17.14
CA GLU A 23 -2.40 -8.31 -16.85
C GLU A 23 -1.47 -8.76 -15.71
N PRO A 24 -1.70 -8.28 -14.47
CA PRO A 24 -0.76 -8.49 -13.38
C PRO A 24 -0.55 -9.97 -13.02
N GLU A 25 -1.54 -10.81 -13.25
CA GLU A 25 -1.45 -12.26 -12.98
C GLU A 25 -0.35 -12.94 -13.80
N THR A 26 -0.05 -12.41 -14.99
CA THR A 26 1.01 -12.96 -15.86
C THR A 26 2.41 -12.73 -15.30
N HIS A 27 2.55 -11.82 -14.34
CA HIS A 27 3.83 -11.50 -13.70
C HIS A 27 4.05 -12.24 -12.38
N LYS A 28 3.10 -13.06 -11.94
CA LYS A 28 3.24 -13.84 -10.71
C LYS A 28 4.52 -14.68 -10.75
N GLY A 29 5.38 -14.50 -9.77
CA GLY A 29 6.69 -15.15 -9.67
C GLY A 29 7.79 -14.52 -10.52
N THR A 30 7.47 -13.53 -11.36
CA THR A 30 8.43 -12.92 -12.29
C THR A 30 8.41 -11.38 -12.28
N TRP A 31 7.98 -10.77 -11.20
CA TRP A 31 7.93 -9.30 -11.07
C TRP A 31 9.32 -8.65 -11.26
N GLY A 32 10.37 -9.30 -10.80
CA GLY A 32 11.74 -8.83 -11.00
C GLY A 32 12.10 -8.68 -12.49
N GLN A 33 11.59 -9.54 -13.35
CA GLN A 33 11.83 -9.44 -14.79
C GLN A 33 11.16 -8.19 -15.39
N LEU A 34 9.96 -7.83 -14.91
CA LEU A 34 9.29 -6.61 -15.34
C LEU A 34 10.10 -5.36 -14.99
N PHE A 35 10.67 -5.32 -13.78
CA PHE A 35 11.54 -4.23 -13.34
C PHE A 35 12.95 -4.30 -13.95
N GLY A 36 13.36 -5.45 -14.46
CA GLY A 36 14.68 -5.67 -15.03
C GLY A 36 15.81 -5.82 -13.99
N ASN A 37 15.48 -6.23 -12.78
CA ASN A 37 16.46 -6.41 -11.70
C ASN A 37 15.95 -7.43 -10.67
N GLU A 38 16.74 -7.71 -9.64
CA GLU A 38 16.41 -8.62 -8.54
C GLU A 38 16.18 -7.89 -7.21
N GLN A 39 15.87 -6.61 -7.26
CA GLN A 39 15.60 -5.82 -6.05
C GLN A 39 14.29 -6.28 -5.39
N PRO A 40 14.18 -6.15 -4.05
CA PRO A 40 12.96 -6.51 -3.34
C PRO A 40 11.76 -5.69 -3.83
N VAL A 41 10.59 -6.35 -3.88
CA VAL A 41 9.33 -5.71 -4.27
C VAL A 41 8.56 -5.32 -3.02
N GLN A 42 8.18 -4.05 -2.94
CA GLN A 42 7.33 -3.51 -1.89
C GLN A 42 6.02 -3.01 -2.50
N ILE A 43 4.92 -3.21 -1.81
CA ILE A 43 3.60 -2.82 -2.33
C ILE A 43 2.86 -1.92 -1.35
N GLU A 44 2.09 -0.98 -1.88
CA GLU A 44 1.08 -0.25 -1.12
C GLU A 44 -0.30 -0.70 -1.58
N VAL A 45 -1.11 -1.18 -0.65
CA VAL A 45 -2.49 -1.62 -0.92
C VAL A 45 -3.45 -0.50 -0.55
N GLY A 46 -4.21 -0.02 -1.53
CA GLY A 46 -5.05 1.15 -1.36
C GLY A 46 -4.25 2.44 -1.49
N MET A 47 -3.50 2.59 -2.58
CA MET A 47 -2.55 3.70 -2.75
C MET A 47 -3.20 5.06 -2.95
N GLY A 48 -4.51 5.13 -3.19
CA GLY A 48 -5.19 6.39 -3.44
C GLY A 48 -4.61 7.12 -4.65
N LYS A 49 -4.33 8.41 -4.49
CA LYS A 49 -3.75 9.25 -5.55
C LYS A 49 -2.24 9.09 -5.72
N GLY A 50 -1.62 8.21 -4.94
CA GLY A 50 -0.26 7.74 -5.16
C GLY A 50 0.87 8.57 -4.58
N ARG A 51 0.61 9.60 -3.77
CA ARG A 51 1.68 10.43 -3.21
C ARG A 51 2.71 9.61 -2.42
N PHE A 52 2.26 8.74 -1.52
CA PHE A 52 3.15 7.93 -0.70
C PHE A 52 4.06 7.04 -1.55
N ILE A 53 3.48 6.28 -2.48
CA ILE A 53 4.27 5.32 -3.26
C ILE A 53 5.20 6.00 -4.26
N MET A 54 4.81 7.15 -4.80
CA MET A 54 5.68 7.96 -5.67
C MET A 54 6.85 8.55 -4.89
N ASP A 55 6.62 9.06 -3.68
CA ASP A 55 7.69 9.57 -2.81
C ASP A 55 8.64 8.45 -2.37
N MET A 56 8.09 7.27 -2.05
CA MET A 56 8.90 6.09 -1.71
C MET A 56 9.79 5.67 -2.87
N ALA A 57 9.25 5.63 -4.08
CA ALA A 57 10.02 5.26 -5.28
C ALA A 57 11.15 6.26 -5.56
N ARG A 58 10.89 7.55 -5.35
CA ARG A 58 11.90 8.61 -5.52
C ARG A 58 13.02 8.51 -4.49
N LEU A 59 12.66 8.26 -3.23
CA LEU A 59 13.61 8.20 -2.10
C LEU A 59 14.43 6.90 -2.10
N HIS A 60 13.89 5.82 -2.66
CA HIS A 60 14.49 4.49 -2.60
C HIS A 60 14.63 3.87 -4.01
N PRO A 61 15.54 4.40 -4.84
CA PRO A 61 15.74 3.86 -6.19
C PRO A 61 16.28 2.44 -6.23
N ASP A 62 16.78 1.94 -5.09
CA ASP A 62 17.28 0.58 -4.89
C ASP A 62 16.19 -0.45 -4.55
N ARG A 63 14.90 -0.07 -4.64
CA ARG A 63 13.76 -0.93 -4.35
C ARG A 63 12.73 -0.83 -5.47
N ASN A 64 11.97 -1.89 -5.66
CA ASN A 64 10.86 -1.92 -6.60
C ASN A 64 9.53 -1.71 -5.86
N PHE A 65 8.68 -0.87 -6.42
CA PHE A 65 7.40 -0.51 -5.82
C PHE A 65 6.23 -0.81 -6.75
N VAL A 66 5.15 -1.36 -6.19
CA VAL A 66 3.88 -1.55 -6.89
C VAL A 66 2.77 -0.92 -6.05
N GLY A 67 2.08 0.06 -6.63
CA GLY A 67 0.90 0.68 -6.04
C GLY A 67 -0.37 -0.01 -6.52
N ILE A 68 -1.25 -0.36 -5.60
CA ILE A 68 -2.49 -1.08 -5.88
C ILE A 68 -3.69 -0.22 -5.50
N GLU A 69 -4.62 -0.05 -6.44
CA GLU A 69 -5.85 0.70 -6.24
C GLU A 69 -7.03 -0.02 -6.93
N MET A 70 -8.12 -0.16 -6.22
CA MET A 70 -9.30 -0.85 -6.71
C MET A 70 -10.17 0.03 -7.62
N TYR A 71 -10.20 1.34 -7.37
CA TYR A 71 -11.11 2.27 -8.03
C TYR A 71 -10.45 2.99 -9.20
N ASP A 72 -11.05 2.85 -10.39
CA ASP A 72 -10.55 3.45 -11.64
C ASP A 72 -10.33 4.95 -11.54
N SER A 73 -11.30 5.68 -10.99
CA SER A 73 -11.25 7.14 -10.90
C SER A 73 -10.14 7.65 -9.97
N VAL A 74 -9.82 6.89 -8.94
CA VAL A 74 -8.72 7.21 -8.01
C VAL A 74 -7.38 6.90 -8.66
N LEU A 75 -7.26 5.73 -9.27
CA LEU A 75 -6.05 5.33 -9.99
C LEU A 75 -5.73 6.30 -11.14
N LEU A 76 -6.75 6.76 -11.85
CA LEU A 76 -6.59 7.77 -12.91
C LEU A 76 -5.86 9.02 -12.39
N ARG A 77 -6.21 9.49 -11.19
CA ARG A 77 -5.54 10.65 -10.59
C ARG A 77 -4.07 10.39 -10.33
N ALA A 78 -3.72 9.19 -9.89
CA ALA A 78 -2.33 8.80 -9.69
C ALA A 78 -1.56 8.74 -11.02
N VAL A 79 -2.17 8.17 -12.06
CA VAL A 79 -1.59 8.13 -13.42
C VAL A 79 -1.33 9.53 -13.94
N GLN A 80 -2.32 10.43 -13.84
CA GLN A 80 -2.19 11.83 -14.27
C GLN A 80 -1.08 12.56 -13.51
N LYS A 81 -0.99 12.34 -12.20
CA LYS A 81 0.05 12.92 -11.36
C LYS A 81 1.43 12.45 -11.78
N ARG A 82 1.58 11.15 -12.07
CA ARG A 82 2.84 10.57 -12.53
C ARG A 82 3.26 11.12 -13.89
N GLU A 83 2.33 11.28 -14.81
CA GLU A 83 2.60 11.86 -16.13
C GLU A 83 3.12 13.30 -16.04
N GLN A 84 2.77 14.03 -15.00
CA GLN A 84 3.22 15.41 -14.77
C GLN A 84 4.57 15.50 -14.08
N LEU A 85 5.11 14.39 -13.57
CA LEU A 85 6.46 14.38 -12.98
C LEU A 85 7.51 14.55 -14.06
N GLU A 86 8.48 15.42 -13.81
CA GLU A 86 9.64 15.57 -14.67
C GLU A 86 10.61 14.39 -14.54
N GLU A 87 10.61 13.75 -13.38
CA GLU A 87 11.44 12.59 -13.07
C GLU A 87 10.84 11.30 -13.61
N ASP A 88 11.67 10.42 -14.16
CA ASP A 88 11.28 9.05 -14.42
C ASP A 88 11.39 8.23 -13.14
N LEU A 89 10.40 7.34 -12.91
CA LEU A 89 10.37 6.43 -11.77
C LEU A 89 10.33 4.98 -12.31
N PRO A 90 11.46 4.45 -12.81
CA PRO A 90 11.50 3.12 -13.41
C PRO A 90 11.23 1.99 -12.40
N ASN A 91 11.32 2.29 -11.12
CA ASN A 91 11.10 1.36 -10.02
C ASN A 91 9.65 1.40 -9.48
N LEU A 92 8.69 1.91 -10.25
CA LEU A 92 7.29 2.03 -9.83
C LEU A 92 6.33 1.63 -10.94
N TYR A 93 5.42 0.72 -10.63
CA TYR A 93 4.24 0.38 -11.43
C TYR A 93 2.97 0.47 -10.61
N PHE A 94 1.84 0.68 -11.29
CA PHE A 94 0.50 0.66 -10.69
C PHE A 94 -0.28 -0.56 -11.17
N ILE A 95 -1.20 -1.03 -10.35
CA ILE A 95 -2.14 -2.09 -10.71
C ILE A 95 -3.55 -1.68 -10.26
N ARG A 96 -4.54 -1.88 -11.14
CA ARG A 96 -5.93 -1.81 -10.74
C ARG A 96 -6.41 -3.23 -10.38
N MET A 97 -6.64 -3.46 -9.11
CA MET A 97 -7.13 -4.75 -8.64
C MET A 97 -7.77 -4.67 -7.26
N ASP A 98 -8.57 -5.67 -6.95
CA ASP A 98 -9.07 -5.93 -5.59
C ASP A 98 -8.00 -6.68 -4.79
N ALA A 99 -7.72 -6.20 -3.58
CA ALA A 99 -6.69 -6.78 -2.70
C ALA A 99 -6.97 -8.24 -2.30
N ARG A 100 -8.22 -8.72 -2.43
CA ARG A 100 -8.53 -10.14 -2.21
C ARG A 100 -7.79 -11.06 -3.17
N ASN A 101 -7.38 -10.55 -4.31
CA ASN A 101 -6.70 -11.31 -5.37
C ASN A 101 -5.17 -11.21 -5.31
N LEU A 102 -4.59 -10.68 -4.25
CA LEU A 102 -3.13 -10.58 -4.10
C LEU A 102 -2.40 -11.89 -4.35
N PRO A 103 -2.86 -13.05 -3.83
CA PRO A 103 -2.17 -14.33 -4.08
C PRO A 103 -2.19 -14.80 -5.54
N ASP A 104 -3.07 -14.24 -6.38
CA ASP A 104 -3.12 -14.55 -7.81
C ASP A 104 -2.09 -13.73 -8.60
N VAL A 105 -1.59 -12.65 -8.00
CA VAL A 105 -0.70 -11.67 -8.66
C VAL A 105 0.74 -11.79 -8.18
N PHE A 106 0.93 -12.14 -6.92
CA PHE A 106 2.25 -12.32 -6.31
C PHE A 106 2.42 -13.75 -5.80
N GLU A 107 3.61 -14.30 -5.99
CA GLU A 107 3.99 -15.61 -5.47
C GLU A 107 4.49 -15.49 -4.02
N LYS A 108 4.45 -16.61 -3.30
CA LYS A 108 5.03 -16.70 -1.95
C LYS A 108 6.49 -16.27 -1.98
N GLY A 109 6.83 -15.31 -1.11
CA GLY A 109 8.20 -14.81 -0.99
C GLY A 109 8.53 -13.66 -1.92
N GLU A 110 7.61 -13.24 -2.82
CA GLU A 110 7.88 -12.22 -3.83
C GLU A 110 7.79 -10.79 -3.28
N VAL A 111 7.00 -10.59 -2.23
CA VAL A 111 6.78 -9.28 -1.62
C VAL A 111 7.54 -9.17 -0.31
N ASP A 112 8.37 -8.14 -0.20
CA ASP A 112 9.22 -7.90 0.97
C ASP A 112 8.53 -7.03 2.03
N LYS A 113 7.68 -6.10 1.61
CA LYS A 113 6.95 -5.20 2.51
C LYS A 113 5.60 -4.80 1.93
N ILE A 114 4.61 -4.73 2.81
CA ILE A 114 3.27 -4.25 2.50
C ILE A 114 2.97 -3.01 3.33
N TYR A 115 2.56 -1.93 2.66
CA TYR A 115 2.12 -0.69 3.29
C TYR A 115 0.61 -0.55 3.19
N LEU A 116 -0.03 -0.30 4.33
CA LEU A 116 -1.45 -0.01 4.46
C LEU A 116 -1.57 1.37 5.11
N ASN A 117 -1.98 2.37 4.34
CA ASN A 117 -2.03 3.75 4.78
C ASN A 117 -3.47 4.27 4.77
N PHE A 118 -4.03 4.51 5.95
CA PHE A 118 -5.35 5.12 6.12
C PHE A 118 -6.46 4.36 5.37
N SER A 119 -6.42 3.04 5.47
CA SER A 119 -7.44 2.15 4.90
C SER A 119 -8.82 2.49 5.41
N ASP A 120 -9.83 2.36 4.55
CA ASP A 120 -11.21 2.69 4.89
C ASP A 120 -11.73 1.84 6.06
N PRO A 121 -12.47 2.45 7.02
CA PRO A 121 -13.06 1.75 8.15
C PRO A 121 -14.37 1.03 7.76
N TRP A 122 -14.31 0.17 6.73
CA TRP A 122 -15.44 -0.64 6.28
C TRP A 122 -15.86 -1.70 7.33
N PRO A 123 -16.98 -2.39 7.15
CA PRO A 123 -17.37 -3.47 8.05
C PRO A 123 -16.23 -4.45 8.32
N LYS A 124 -16.08 -4.90 9.54
CA LYS A 124 -14.93 -5.65 10.09
C LYS A 124 -14.31 -6.71 9.17
N LYS A 125 -15.12 -7.45 8.44
CA LYS A 125 -14.64 -8.51 7.52
C LYS A 125 -13.92 -7.97 6.28
N ARG A 126 -14.08 -6.69 5.98
CA ARG A 126 -13.46 -6.02 4.81
C ARG A 126 -12.26 -5.16 5.18
N HIS A 127 -11.93 -5.06 6.46
CA HIS A 127 -10.73 -4.33 6.87
C HIS A 127 -9.49 -4.99 6.31
N LEU A 128 -8.60 -4.18 5.71
CA LEU A 128 -7.33 -4.67 5.17
C LEU A 128 -6.39 -5.23 6.24
N THR A 129 -6.72 -5.05 7.51
CA THR A 129 -6.00 -5.60 8.68
C THR A 129 -6.76 -6.73 9.35
N SER A 130 -7.85 -7.23 8.76
CA SER A 130 -8.57 -8.39 9.27
C SER A 130 -7.74 -9.68 9.14
N ARG A 131 -8.08 -10.71 9.93
CA ARG A 131 -7.43 -12.04 9.85
C ARG A 131 -7.44 -12.61 8.44
N GLN A 132 -8.54 -12.41 7.70
CA GLN A 132 -8.67 -12.88 6.32
C GLN A 132 -7.64 -12.22 5.41
N PHE A 133 -7.42 -10.92 5.57
CA PHE A 133 -6.40 -10.21 4.80
C PHE A 133 -4.98 -10.55 5.27
N LEU A 134 -4.75 -10.70 6.57
CA LEU A 134 -3.44 -11.13 7.08
C LEU A 134 -3.05 -12.50 6.50
N GLU A 135 -4.01 -13.42 6.36
CA GLU A 135 -3.78 -14.70 5.70
C GLU A 135 -3.35 -14.54 4.24
N ARG A 136 -3.96 -13.60 3.51
CA ARG A 136 -3.56 -13.29 2.13
C ARG A 136 -2.16 -12.71 2.05
N TYR A 137 -1.79 -11.84 2.98
CA TYR A 137 -0.44 -11.27 3.02
C TYR A 137 0.61 -12.35 3.32
N ASP A 138 0.29 -13.29 4.19
CA ASP A 138 1.18 -14.43 4.48
C ASP A 138 1.48 -15.26 3.22
N LYS A 139 0.55 -15.33 2.29
CA LYS A 139 0.71 -16.07 1.02
C LYS A 139 1.65 -15.41 0.03
N ILE A 140 2.03 -14.16 0.22
CA ILE A 140 2.87 -13.41 -0.72
C ILE A 140 4.16 -12.86 -0.09
N LEU A 141 4.21 -12.73 1.24
CA LEU A 141 5.37 -12.18 1.93
C LEU A 141 6.58 -13.09 1.92
N ALA A 142 7.75 -12.49 1.76
CA ALA A 142 9.04 -13.13 2.02
C ALA A 142 9.14 -13.55 3.50
N PRO A 143 10.04 -14.50 3.86
CA PRO A 143 10.16 -15.00 5.24
C PRO A 143 10.39 -13.90 6.28
N GLU A 144 11.11 -12.84 5.94
CA GLU A 144 11.37 -11.70 6.82
C GLU A 144 10.52 -10.48 6.45
N GLY A 145 9.50 -10.67 5.61
CA GLY A 145 8.62 -9.60 5.15
C GLY A 145 7.75 -9.04 6.27
N THR A 146 7.43 -7.76 6.16
CA THR A 146 6.64 -7.04 7.16
C THR A 146 5.44 -6.34 6.54
N VAL A 147 4.46 -6.03 7.39
CA VAL A 147 3.32 -5.15 7.07
C VAL A 147 3.40 -3.93 7.97
N GLU A 148 3.34 -2.74 7.38
CA GLU A 148 3.27 -1.48 8.10
C GLU A 148 1.90 -0.84 7.87
N PHE A 149 1.19 -0.55 8.95
CA PHE A 149 -0.14 0.02 8.94
C PHE A 149 -0.18 1.34 9.68
N LYS A 150 -0.73 2.38 9.04
CA LYS A 150 -1.00 3.68 9.65
C LYS A 150 -2.47 4.04 9.53
N THR A 151 -3.03 4.63 10.58
CA THR A 151 -4.38 5.17 10.60
C THR A 151 -4.52 6.21 11.71
N ASP A 152 -5.45 7.15 11.56
CA ASP A 152 -5.88 8.04 12.61
C ASP A 152 -7.17 7.56 13.30
N ASN A 153 -7.75 6.48 12.80
CA ASN A 153 -8.96 5.87 13.35
C ASN A 153 -8.60 4.93 14.49
N ARG A 154 -8.78 5.38 15.72
CA ARG A 154 -8.42 4.60 16.91
C ARG A 154 -9.19 3.28 17.03
N PRO A 155 -10.52 3.25 16.85
CA PRO A 155 -11.24 1.96 16.90
C PRO A 155 -10.76 0.95 15.87
N LEU A 156 -10.43 1.40 14.65
CA LEU A 156 -9.84 0.54 13.62
C LEU A 156 -8.45 0.05 14.04
N PHE A 157 -7.63 0.90 14.62
CA PHE A 157 -6.30 0.52 15.10
C PHE A 157 -6.36 -0.51 16.22
N GLU A 158 -7.25 -0.31 17.19
CA GLU A 158 -7.45 -1.26 18.29
C GLU A 158 -7.97 -2.61 17.78
N PHE A 159 -8.94 -2.59 16.86
CA PHE A 159 -9.39 -3.79 16.15
C PHE A 159 -8.22 -4.52 15.47
N SER A 160 -7.37 -3.77 14.76
CA SER A 160 -6.23 -4.32 14.03
C SER A 160 -5.22 -4.99 14.96
N LEU A 161 -4.93 -4.39 16.10
CA LEU A 161 -4.03 -4.99 17.11
C LEU A 161 -4.56 -6.35 17.60
N GLU A 162 -5.88 -6.45 17.83
CA GLU A 162 -6.51 -7.71 18.25
C GLU A 162 -6.45 -8.76 17.11
N GLU A 163 -6.71 -8.36 15.88
CA GLU A 163 -6.63 -9.27 14.73
C GLU A 163 -5.21 -9.82 14.52
N VAL A 164 -4.19 -9.00 14.71
CA VAL A 164 -2.78 -9.42 14.66
C VAL A 164 -2.50 -10.51 15.69
N LYS A 165 -2.95 -10.30 16.92
CA LYS A 165 -2.79 -11.26 18.02
C LYS A 165 -3.52 -12.57 17.73
N GLU A 166 -4.79 -12.50 17.33
CA GLU A 166 -5.63 -13.66 17.04
C GLU A 166 -5.11 -14.45 15.82
N ALA A 167 -4.53 -13.78 14.85
CA ALA A 167 -3.93 -14.43 13.68
C ALA A 167 -2.56 -15.06 13.97
N GLY A 168 -1.99 -14.85 15.15
CA GLY A 168 -0.69 -15.38 15.53
C GLY A 168 0.49 -14.65 14.87
N TRP A 169 0.29 -13.41 14.44
CA TRP A 169 1.38 -12.56 13.94
C TRP A 169 2.12 -11.90 15.09
N VAL A 170 3.34 -11.47 14.84
CA VAL A 170 4.19 -10.79 15.83
C VAL A 170 4.07 -9.28 15.63
N LEU A 171 3.81 -8.56 16.73
CA LEU A 171 3.84 -7.10 16.75
C LEU A 171 5.26 -6.63 17.04
N ASP A 172 5.95 -6.12 16.01
CA ASP A 172 7.33 -5.65 16.15
C ASP A 172 7.41 -4.29 16.83
N ALA A 173 6.49 -3.40 16.48
CA ALA A 173 6.41 -2.06 17.02
C ALA A 173 5.00 -1.50 16.88
N SER A 174 4.60 -0.62 17.79
CA SER A 174 3.34 0.12 17.68
C SER A 174 3.42 1.44 18.45
N THR A 175 2.64 2.41 18.01
CA THR A 175 2.44 3.68 18.68
C THR A 175 1.04 4.22 18.41
N PHE A 176 0.47 4.91 19.38
CA PHE A 176 -0.76 5.67 19.20
C PHE A 176 -0.51 7.13 18.80
N ASP A 177 0.76 7.53 18.71
CA ASP A 177 1.14 8.89 18.35
C ASP A 177 2.49 8.91 17.62
N LEU A 178 2.44 8.56 16.34
CA LEU A 178 3.62 8.41 15.48
C LEU A 178 4.48 9.67 15.44
N HIS A 179 3.86 10.83 15.28
CA HIS A 179 4.60 12.10 15.09
C HIS A 179 5.33 12.59 16.34
N HIS A 180 5.06 11.99 17.50
CA HIS A 180 5.78 12.22 18.76
C HIS A 180 6.62 11.00 19.19
N ASP A 181 6.73 9.99 18.35
CA ASP A 181 7.57 8.81 18.57
C ASP A 181 8.84 8.94 17.71
N ALA A 182 9.93 9.37 18.31
CA ALA A 182 11.17 9.67 17.60
C ALA A 182 11.72 8.48 16.82
N LYS A 183 11.60 7.27 17.36
CA LYS A 183 12.10 6.04 16.72
C LYS A 183 11.26 5.63 15.51
N LEU A 184 9.95 5.59 15.68
CA LEU A 184 9.03 5.17 14.61
C LEU A 184 8.83 6.27 13.56
N MET A 185 9.10 7.51 13.89
CA MET A 185 9.05 8.64 12.94
C MET A 185 10.27 8.70 12.03
N GLU A 186 11.35 8.01 12.36
CA GLU A 186 12.55 7.96 11.55
C GLU A 186 12.25 7.39 10.16
N GLY A 187 12.57 8.15 9.10
CA GLY A 187 12.31 7.76 7.72
C GLY A 187 10.84 7.73 7.30
N ASN A 188 9.94 8.28 8.13
CA ASN A 188 8.51 8.31 7.79
C ASN A 188 8.23 9.12 6.53
N VAL A 189 7.40 8.55 5.65
CA VAL A 189 6.87 9.20 4.46
C VAL A 189 5.37 9.36 4.63
N MET A 190 4.85 10.55 4.35
CA MET A 190 3.44 10.85 4.56
C MET A 190 2.62 10.67 3.29
N THR A 191 1.36 10.24 3.47
CA THR A 191 0.31 10.43 2.48
C THR A 191 -0.22 11.87 2.55
N GLU A 192 -0.98 12.32 1.55
CA GLU A 192 -1.69 13.61 1.62
C GLU A 192 -2.63 13.67 2.84
N TYR A 193 -3.30 12.55 3.12
CA TYR A 193 -4.20 12.40 4.26
C TYR A 193 -3.45 12.57 5.59
N GLU A 194 -2.33 11.91 5.77
CA GLU A 194 -1.51 12.01 6.98
C GLU A 194 -1.07 13.44 7.22
N GLU A 195 -0.56 14.11 6.20
CA GLU A 195 -0.11 15.50 6.30
C GLU A 195 -1.26 16.42 6.75
N LYS A 196 -2.42 16.30 6.12
CA LYS A 196 -3.60 17.12 6.43
C LYS A 196 -4.07 16.91 7.88
N PHE A 197 -4.25 15.66 8.28
CA PHE A 197 -4.84 15.35 9.59
C PHE A 197 -3.85 15.48 10.74
N SER A 198 -2.55 15.24 10.54
CA SER A 198 -1.53 15.52 11.54
C SER A 198 -1.39 17.00 11.80
N ARG A 199 -1.46 17.85 10.77
CA ARG A 199 -1.49 19.31 10.92
C ARG A 199 -2.72 19.80 11.67
N ALA A 200 -3.84 19.11 11.57
CA ALA A 200 -5.04 19.39 12.34
C ALA A 200 -4.97 18.92 13.80
N GLY A 201 -3.86 18.28 14.20
CA GLY A 201 -3.63 17.81 15.56
C GLY A 201 -4.11 16.38 15.83
N ASN A 202 -4.53 15.64 14.80
CA ASN A 202 -4.96 14.25 14.97
C ASN A 202 -3.74 13.33 15.17
N PRO A 203 -3.68 12.54 16.27
CA PRO A 203 -2.64 11.55 16.43
C PRO A 203 -2.70 10.50 15.32
N ILE A 204 -1.54 10.11 14.82
CA ILE A 204 -1.41 9.03 13.83
C ILE A 204 -0.93 7.78 14.55
N HIS A 205 -1.67 6.69 14.38
CA HIS A 205 -1.32 5.38 14.93
C HIS A 205 -0.55 4.58 13.90
N LYS A 206 0.45 3.84 14.34
CA LYS A 206 1.25 2.97 13.46
C LYS A 206 1.56 1.65 14.14
N MET A 207 1.53 0.56 13.38
CA MET A 207 2.09 -0.73 13.77
C MET A 207 2.94 -1.33 12.66
N ILE A 208 3.92 -2.11 13.06
CA ILE A 208 4.76 -2.94 12.20
C ILE A 208 4.61 -4.37 12.68
N ILE A 209 4.27 -5.28 11.78
CA ILE A 209 4.01 -6.68 12.10
C ILE A 209 4.72 -7.62 11.13
N HIS A 210 4.98 -8.85 11.58
CA HIS A 210 5.41 -9.94 10.71
C HIS A 210 4.75 -11.26 11.11
N ARG A 211 4.80 -12.25 10.23
CA ARG A 211 4.25 -13.57 10.46
C ARG A 211 5.09 -14.41 11.40
#